data_6538d233abc78acf135e498e59e0d1bb
#
_entry.id   6538d233abc78acf135e498e59e0d1bb
#
_cell.length_a   1.000
_cell.length_b   1.000
_cell.length_c   1.000
_cell.angle_alpha   90.00
_cell.angle_beta   90.00
_cell.angle_gamma   90.00
#
_symmetry.space_group_name_H-M   'P 1'
#
loop_
_entity.id
_entity.type
_entity.pdbx_description
1 polymer ?
#
loop_
_entity_poly.entity_id
_entity_poly.type
_entity_poly.pdbx_seq_one_letter_code
_entity_poly.pdbx_strand_id
1 'polypeptide(L)'
;EASATNEMELFTTLQQLMSQNQPEMPQTAGFAAAAGGAFPELNVGVMDMLTNLQRGDTAALVVDGSSFDPELLSGGQVNVLHQLKQSPVGRAANQMDAMTIDIVAMLFDYIFDDRHIPDSLKALIGRLQIPVLKVAMLDKKFFSKKSHPARRLLDTLAHAALGWAVHADEQDRLQAKVEELVLRILASFEEDLSVFEEAQVQLEAFLKEEERLA
;
A
#
# COMPACT_ATOMS: atom_id res chain seq x y z
N GLU A 1 -22.29 9.27 9.17
CA GLU A 1 -22.35 9.95 7.84
C GLU A 1 -21.09 10.77 7.52
N ALA A 2 -20.27 11.15 8.50
CA ALA A 2 -19.05 11.95 8.26
C ALA A 2 -17.84 11.15 7.75
N SER A 3 -17.76 9.83 7.99
CA SER A 3 -16.63 8.99 7.60
C SER A 3 -16.57 8.68 6.10
N ALA A 4 -17.73 8.43 5.47
CA ALA A 4 -17.79 8.10 4.05
C ALA A 4 -17.43 9.30 3.14
N THR A 5 -17.64 10.51 3.63
CA THR A 5 -17.32 11.74 2.90
C THR A 5 -15.80 11.96 2.85
N ASN A 6 -15.10 11.61 3.92
CA ASN A 6 -13.65 11.82 4.04
C ASN A 6 -12.83 10.86 3.16
N GLU A 7 -13.28 9.62 3.00
CA GLU A 7 -12.65 8.63 2.12
C GLU A 7 -12.82 9.00 0.64
N MET A 8 -14.00 9.51 0.28
CA MET A 8 -14.27 9.95 -1.09
C MET A 8 -13.43 11.19 -1.46
N GLU A 9 -13.21 12.08 -0.51
CA GLU A 9 -12.36 13.26 -0.70
C GLU A 9 -10.90 12.89 -0.89
N LEU A 10 -10.38 11.91 -0.14
CA LEU A 10 -8.99 11.48 -0.24
C LEU A 10 -8.69 10.87 -1.60
N PHE A 11 -9.54 9.97 -2.06
CA PHE A 11 -9.36 9.34 -3.37
C PHE A 11 -9.62 10.31 -4.51
N THR A 12 -10.54 11.26 -4.34
CA THR A 12 -10.75 12.35 -5.30
C THR A 12 -9.51 13.24 -5.36
N THR A 13 -8.90 13.55 -4.22
CA THR A 13 -7.67 14.35 -4.14
C THR A 13 -6.49 13.61 -4.78
N LEU A 14 -6.33 12.30 -4.51
CA LEU A 14 -5.30 11.48 -5.14
C LEU A 14 -5.50 11.39 -6.66
N GLN A 15 -6.73 11.21 -7.11
CA GLN A 15 -7.07 11.17 -8.53
C GLN A 15 -6.84 12.54 -9.21
N GLN A 16 -7.12 13.64 -8.51
CA GLN A 16 -6.89 14.99 -8.99
C GLN A 16 -5.40 15.34 -9.06
N LEU A 17 -4.60 14.90 -8.07
CA LEU A 17 -3.14 15.05 -8.10
C LEU A 17 -2.51 14.25 -9.25
N MET A 18 -3.02 13.06 -9.53
CA MET A 18 -2.57 12.26 -10.68
C MET A 18 -2.93 12.91 -12.02
N SER A 19 -4.09 13.59 -12.13
CA SER A 19 -4.49 14.27 -13.35
C SER A 19 -3.82 15.64 -13.55
N GLN A 20 -3.44 16.32 -12.47
CA GLN A 20 -2.73 17.60 -12.56
C GLN A 20 -1.26 17.47 -12.93
N ASN A 21 -0.67 16.30 -12.70
CA ASN A 21 0.74 16.03 -12.97
C ASN A 21 0.98 15.29 -14.30
N GLN A 22 -0.02 15.27 -15.19
CA GLN A 22 0.23 14.90 -16.58
C GLN A 22 0.98 16.06 -17.23
N PRO A 23 2.21 15.88 -17.74
CA PRO A 23 2.84 16.90 -18.55
C PRO A 23 1.94 17.14 -19.77
N GLU A 24 1.52 18.38 -19.97
CA GLU A 24 0.88 18.79 -21.21
C GLU A 24 1.80 18.43 -22.37
N MET A 25 1.44 17.36 -23.07
CA MET A 25 2.10 17.04 -24.34
C MET A 25 1.79 18.17 -25.31
N PRO A 26 2.78 18.87 -25.86
CA PRO A 26 2.53 19.85 -26.91
C PRO A 26 1.90 19.14 -28.09
N GLN A 27 0.70 19.60 -28.45
CA GLN A 27 0.04 19.18 -29.67
C GLN A 27 0.86 19.74 -30.85
N THR A 28 1.86 19.01 -31.28
CA THR A 28 2.43 19.23 -32.63
C THR A 28 2.12 17.97 -33.45
N ALA A 29 1.39 18.27 -34.50
CA ALA A 29 0.92 17.38 -35.54
C ALA A 29 1.99 16.43 -36.07
N GLY A 30 1.59 15.19 -36.28
CA GLY A 30 2.07 14.38 -37.38
C GLY A 30 3.36 13.62 -37.15
N PHE A 31 3.25 12.46 -36.54
CA PHE A 31 4.01 11.30 -37.04
C PHE A 31 3.17 10.04 -36.88
N ALA A 32 2.83 9.47 -38.01
CA ALA A 32 2.12 8.21 -38.13
C ALA A 32 2.94 7.05 -37.54
N ALA A 33 2.22 6.16 -36.91
CA ALA A 33 2.46 4.73 -36.86
C ALA A 33 3.93 4.27 -36.87
N ALA A 34 4.51 4.13 -35.68
CA ALA A 34 5.46 3.05 -35.43
C ALA A 34 4.95 2.30 -34.21
N ALA A 35 4.54 1.07 -34.49
CA ALA A 35 4.06 0.07 -33.55
C ALA A 35 5.00 -0.08 -32.36
N GLY A 36 4.45 -0.21 -31.17
CA GLY A 36 5.17 -0.53 -29.96
C GLY A 36 4.94 0.54 -28.90
N GLY A 37 3.72 0.62 -28.36
CA GLY A 37 3.50 1.28 -27.08
C GLY A 37 4.35 0.55 -26.04
N ALA A 38 5.58 1.02 -25.81
CA ALA A 38 6.36 0.63 -24.67
C ALA A 38 5.58 1.11 -23.45
N PHE A 39 4.79 0.21 -22.85
CA PHE A 39 4.42 0.37 -21.46
C PHE A 39 5.74 0.63 -20.72
N PRO A 40 5.80 1.61 -19.81
CA PRO A 40 7.02 1.79 -19.01
C PRO A 40 7.35 0.42 -18.42
N GLU A 41 8.48 -0.13 -18.86
CA GLU A 41 8.91 -1.46 -18.44
C GLU A 41 8.99 -1.42 -16.91
N LEU A 42 8.36 -2.44 -16.30
CA LEU A 42 8.47 -2.65 -14.88
C LEU A 42 9.96 -2.62 -14.52
N ASN A 43 10.33 -1.77 -13.59
CA ASN A 43 11.73 -1.70 -13.16
C ASN A 43 12.05 -2.93 -12.29
N VAL A 44 12.50 -4.00 -12.93
CA VAL A 44 12.79 -5.29 -12.29
C VAL A 44 13.74 -5.11 -11.12
N GLY A 45 14.73 -4.24 -11.25
CA GLY A 45 15.69 -3.98 -10.17
C GLY A 45 15.04 -3.37 -8.94
N VAL A 46 14.10 -2.44 -9.11
CA VAL A 46 13.33 -1.87 -7.99
C VAL A 46 12.42 -2.92 -7.37
N MET A 47 11.75 -3.74 -8.17
CA MET A 47 10.87 -4.81 -7.67
C MET A 47 11.64 -5.85 -6.87
N ASP A 48 12.83 -6.25 -7.31
CA ASP A 48 13.70 -7.18 -6.57
C ASP A 48 14.14 -6.59 -5.23
N MET A 49 14.54 -5.32 -5.21
CA MET A 49 14.90 -4.62 -3.97
C MET A 49 13.72 -4.56 -3.00
N LEU A 50 12.51 -4.26 -3.48
CA LEU A 50 11.30 -4.22 -2.65
C LEU A 50 10.92 -5.61 -2.14
N THR A 51 11.10 -6.66 -2.94
CA THR A 51 10.85 -8.04 -2.52
C THR A 51 11.82 -8.49 -1.42
N ASN A 52 13.09 -8.14 -1.54
CA ASN A 52 14.09 -8.40 -0.50
C ASN A 52 13.75 -7.67 0.80
N LEU A 53 13.35 -6.39 0.70
CA LEU A 53 12.86 -5.62 1.85
C LEU A 53 11.64 -6.25 2.52
N GLN A 54 10.68 -6.68 1.75
CA GLN A 54 9.47 -7.35 2.24
C GLN A 54 9.82 -8.60 3.06
N ARG A 55 10.87 -9.31 2.66
CA ARG A 55 11.37 -10.52 3.35
C ARG A 55 12.29 -10.20 4.53
N GLY A 56 12.56 -8.93 4.80
CA GLY A 56 13.44 -8.49 5.88
C GLY A 56 14.93 -8.48 5.52
N ASP A 57 15.28 -8.70 4.26
CA ASP A 57 16.66 -8.58 3.78
C ASP A 57 16.98 -7.12 3.44
N THR A 58 17.69 -6.48 4.33
CA THR A 58 18.09 -5.07 4.21
C THR A 58 19.51 -4.89 3.71
N ALA A 59 20.22 -5.96 3.40
CA ALA A 59 21.62 -5.92 2.97
C ALA A 59 21.81 -5.07 1.69
N ALA A 60 20.82 -5.07 0.79
CA ALA A 60 20.81 -4.25 -0.41
C ALA A 60 20.57 -2.75 -0.18
N LEU A 61 20.15 -2.35 1.03
CA LEU A 61 19.85 -0.96 1.38
C LEU A 61 21.03 -0.24 2.05
N VAL A 62 22.03 -0.99 2.50
CA VAL A 62 23.21 -0.45 3.16
C VAL A 62 24.24 -0.09 2.11
N VAL A 63 24.10 1.10 1.51
CA VAL A 63 25.15 1.67 0.65
C VAL A 63 25.42 3.10 1.12
N ASP A 64 26.70 3.40 1.40
CA ASP A 64 27.24 4.73 1.69
C ASP A 64 26.63 5.50 2.86
N GLY A 65 26.47 4.87 4.03
CA GLY A 65 26.15 5.59 5.27
C GLY A 65 24.71 6.11 5.36
N SER A 66 23.83 5.80 4.41
CA SER A 66 22.40 6.04 4.54
C SER A 66 21.79 4.90 5.33
N SER A 67 21.56 5.13 6.61
CA SER A 67 20.95 4.16 7.51
C SER A 67 19.44 4.09 7.26
N PHE A 68 19.02 3.14 6.43
CA PHE A 68 17.66 2.67 6.49
C PHE A 68 17.56 1.70 7.68
N ASP A 69 16.73 2.02 8.65
CA ASP A 69 16.54 1.17 9.82
C ASP A 69 15.54 0.04 9.50
N PRO A 70 16.00 -1.22 9.41
CA PRO A 70 15.13 -2.35 9.12
C PRO A 70 14.06 -2.59 10.17
N GLU A 71 14.30 -2.19 11.41
CA GLU A 71 13.34 -2.36 12.50
C GLU A 71 12.08 -1.49 12.29
N LEU A 72 12.20 -0.38 11.57
CA LEU A 72 11.04 0.46 11.23
C LEU A 72 10.04 -0.26 10.32
N LEU A 73 10.51 -1.14 9.44
CA LEU A 73 9.63 -1.98 8.60
C LEU A 73 8.86 -3.00 9.40
N SER A 74 9.56 -3.71 10.29
CA SER A 74 8.94 -4.76 11.09
C SER A 74 7.99 -4.22 12.15
N GLY A 75 8.26 -3.01 12.66
CA GLY A 75 7.41 -2.34 13.63
C GLY A 75 6.11 -1.77 13.05
N GLY A 76 6.09 -1.42 11.78
CA GLY A 76 4.91 -0.90 11.07
C GLY A 76 4.32 0.41 11.63
N GLN A 77 5.02 1.08 12.55
CA GLN A 77 4.51 2.27 13.24
C GLN A 77 4.87 3.59 12.56
N VAL A 78 5.77 3.55 11.60
CA VAL A 78 6.30 4.72 10.91
C VAL A 78 6.14 4.55 9.41
N ASN A 79 5.88 5.65 8.70
CA ASN A 79 5.85 5.65 7.25
C ASN A 79 7.28 5.60 6.68
N VAL A 80 7.73 4.40 6.36
CA VAL A 80 9.07 4.15 5.83
C VAL A 80 9.24 4.55 4.37
N LEU A 81 8.14 4.80 3.65
CA LEU A 81 8.17 5.14 2.23
C LEU A 81 8.85 6.49 1.97
N HIS A 82 8.77 7.43 2.93
CA HIS A 82 9.51 8.69 2.85
C HIS A 82 11.02 8.46 2.90
N GLN A 83 11.49 7.52 3.73
CA GLN A 83 12.90 7.15 3.81
C GLN A 83 13.34 6.34 2.58
N LEU A 84 12.45 5.47 2.07
CA LEU A 84 12.69 4.66 0.88
C LEU A 84 13.05 5.51 -0.33
N LYS A 85 12.44 6.68 -0.48
CA LYS A 85 12.72 7.62 -1.57
C LYS A 85 14.19 8.10 -1.58
N GLN A 86 14.81 8.20 -0.41
CA GLN A 86 16.20 8.63 -0.25
C GLN A 86 17.20 7.45 -0.27
N SER A 87 16.70 6.22 -0.27
CA SER A 87 17.48 4.98 -0.30
C SER A 87 17.93 4.63 -1.71
N PRO A 88 18.79 3.59 -1.88
CA PRO A 88 19.14 3.05 -3.18
C PRO A 88 17.91 2.67 -4.04
N VAL A 89 16.81 2.23 -3.44
CA VAL A 89 15.55 1.97 -4.15
C VAL A 89 15.02 3.23 -4.82
N GLY A 90 14.94 4.33 -4.08
CA GLY A 90 14.49 5.61 -4.62
C GLY A 90 15.39 6.16 -5.70
N ARG A 91 16.71 5.94 -5.60
CA ARG A 91 17.69 6.34 -6.61
C ARG A 91 17.61 5.49 -7.89
N ALA A 92 17.24 4.22 -7.78
CA ALA A 92 17.04 3.32 -8.91
C ALA A 92 15.67 3.49 -9.57
N ALA A 93 14.72 4.12 -8.88
CA ALA A 93 13.36 4.33 -9.36
C ALA A 93 13.33 5.31 -10.55
N ASN A 94 12.55 4.98 -11.57
CA ASN A 94 12.22 5.93 -12.63
C ASN A 94 11.20 6.98 -12.14
N GLN A 95 10.86 7.95 -12.97
CA GLN A 95 9.93 9.03 -12.59
C GLN A 95 8.55 8.49 -12.19
N MET A 96 8.04 7.49 -12.89
CA MET A 96 6.73 6.87 -12.59
C MET A 96 6.76 6.12 -11.26
N ASP A 97 7.83 5.39 -11.00
CA ASP A 97 8.04 4.67 -9.72
C ASP A 97 8.15 5.67 -8.56
N ALA A 98 8.91 6.76 -8.75
CA ALA A 98 9.04 7.81 -7.73
C ALA A 98 7.68 8.46 -7.40
N MET A 99 6.86 8.74 -8.41
CA MET A 99 5.49 9.25 -8.20
C MET A 99 4.62 8.22 -7.48
N THR A 100 4.74 6.94 -7.82
CA THR A 100 4.00 5.86 -7.16
C THR A 100 4.39 5.78 -5.67
N ILE A 101 5.67 5.88 -5.35
CA ILE A 101 6.15 5.93 -3.97
C ILE A 101 5.53 7.11 -3.23
N ASP A 102 5.51 8.30 -3.82
CA ASP A 102 4.94 9.49 -3.18
C ASP A 102 3.44 9.34 -2.90
N ILE A 103 2.68 8.79 -3.85
CA ILE A 103 1.22 8.60 -3.68
C ILE A 103 0.92 7.56 -2.61
N VAL A 104 1.63 6.44 -2.61
CA VAL A 104 1.44 5.40 -1.58
C VAL A 104 1.91 5.89 -0.21
N ALA A 105 2.98 6.70 -0.15
CA ALA A 105 3.41 7.35 1.09
C ALA A 105 2.31 8.25 1.68
N MET A 106 1.65 9.06 0.86
CA MET A 106 0.52 9.89 1.31
C MET A 106 -0.68 9.05 1.79
N LEU A 107 -0.95 7.92 1.16
CA LEU A 107 -2.00 6.99 1.61
C LEU A 107 -1.71 6.48 3.03
N PHE A 108 -0.47 6.08 3.30
CA PHE A 108 -0.10 5.60 4.64
C PHE A 108 0.00 6.73 5.66
N ASP A 109 0.44 7.94 5.29
CA ASP A 109 0.36 9.11 6.17
C ASP A 109 -1.07 9.33 6.65
N TYR A 110 -2.05 9.24 5.75
CA TYR A 110 -3.45 9.36 6.11
C TYR A 110 -3.93 8.29 7.09
N ILE A 111 -3.54 7.02 6.87
CA ILE A 111 -3.87 5.93 7.79
C ILE A 111 -3.25 6.14 9.17
N PHE A 112 -2.00 6.59 9.22
CA PHE A 112 -1.30 6.84 10.49
C PHE A 112 -1.85 8.04 11.25
N ASP A 113 -2.32 9.06 10.55
CA ASP A 113 -2.91 10.26 11.14
C ASP A 113 -4.35 10.06 11.63
N ASP A 114 -5.03 9.00 11.20
CA ASP A 114 -6.39 8.70 11.63
C ASP A 114 -6.43 8.30 13.12
N ARG A 115 -7.05 9.13 13.92
CA ARG A 115 -7.16 8.94 15.39
C ARG A 115 -8.15 7.84 15.78
N HIS A 116 -8.99 7.40 14.87
CA HIS A 116 -9.99 6.36 15.15
C HIS A 116 -9.41 4.95 14.98
N ILE A 117 -8.28 4.80 14.31
CA ILE A 117 -7.61 3.52 14.16
C ILE A 117 -6.68 3.31 15.36
N PRO A 118 -6.85 2.22 16.15
CA PRO A 118 -5.95 1.89 17.25
C PRO A 118 -4.49 1.70 16.79
N ASP A 119 -3.54 2.12 17.61
CA ASP A 119 -2.11 2.06 17.27
C ASP A 119 -1.63 0.63 16.97
N SER A 120 -2.19 -0.39 17.63
CA SER A 120 -1.89 -1.78 17.35
C SER A 120 -2.28 -2.20 15.93
N LEU A 121 -3.42 -1.75 15.44
CA LEU A 121 -3.88 -2.02 14.07
C LEU A 121 -3.13 -1.15 13.05
N LYS A 122 -2.81 0.10 13.40
CA LYS A 122 -1.93 0.94 12.55
C LYS A 122 -0.58 0.26 12.31
N ALA A 123 0.01 -0.32 13.35
CA ALA A 123 1.27 -1.04 13.23
C ALA A 123 1.16 -2.25 12.28
N LEU A 124 0.08 -3.01 12.36
CA LEU A 124 -0.16 -4.14 11.45
C LEU A 124 -0.40 -3.69 10.00
N ILE A 125 -1.24 -2.67 9.81
CA ILE A 125 -1.48 -2.09 8.46
C ILE A 125 -0.18 -1.50 7.90
N GLY A 126 0.61 -0.85 8.73
CA GLY A 126 1.90 -0.26 8.35
C GLY A 126 2.92 -1.28 7.85
N ARG A 127 2.85 -2.54 8.28
CA ARG A 127 3.68 -3.63 7.74
C ARG A 127 3.35 -3.97 6.29
N LEU A 128 2.19 -3.54 5.80
CA LEU A 128 1.79 -3.72 4.40
C LEU A 128 2.33 -2.63 3.45
N GLN A 129 3.11 -1.67 3.94
CA GLN A 129 3.61 -0.55 3.12
C GLN A 129 4.36 -1.04 1.87
N ILE A 130 5.29 -1.96 2.03
CA ILE A 130 6.08 -2.49 0.91
C ILE A 130 5.24 -3.38 -0.02
N PRO A 131 4.44 -4.34 0.46
CA PRO A 131 3.51 -5.08 -0.40
C PRO A 131 2.56 -4.18 -1.19
N VAL A 132 1.96 -3.17 -0.56
CA VAL A 132 1.04 -2.24 -1.23
C VAL A 132 1.76 -1.39 -2.26
N LEU A 133 2.97 -0.92 -1.99
CA LEU A 133 3.80 -0.21 -2.96
C LEU A 133 4.09 -1.09 -4.20
N LYS A 134 4.46 -2.35 -3.99
CA LYS A 134 4.67 -3.31 -5.08
C LYS A 134 3.41 -3.48 -5.93
N VAL A 135 2.24 -3.67 -5.29
CA VAL A 135 0.95 -3.75 -5.99
C VAL A 135 0.69 -2.51 -6.85
N ALA A 136 0.91 -1.32 -6.30
CA ALA A 136 0.69 -0.06 -7.00
C ALA A 136 1.63 0.12 -8.21
N MET A 137 2.84 -0.44 -8.15
CA MET A 137 3.78 -0.48 -9.28
C MET A 137 3.38 -1.52 -10.32
N LEU A 138 2.93 -2.71 -9.89
CA LEU A 138 2.54 -3.82 -10.75
C LEU A 138 1.20 -3.57 -11.48
N ASP A 139 0.22 -3.01 -10.78
CA ASP A 139 -1.11 -2.75 -11.34
C ASP A 139 -1.60 -1.33 -11.04
N LYS A 140 -1.56 -0.47 -12.04
CA LYS A 140 -2.03 0.92 -11.94
C LYS A 140 -3.55 1.04 -11.67
N LYS A 141 -4.31 -0.03 -11.84
CA LYS A 141 -5.72 -0.10 -11.43
C LYS A 141 -5.91 0.06 -9.94
N PHE A 142 -4.86 -0.18 -9.15
CA PHE A 142 -4.86 0.11 -7.71
C PHE A 142 -5.35 1.53 -7.40
N PHE A 143 -4.94 2.54 -8.19
CA PHE A 143 -5.36 3.92 -7.98
C PHE A 143 -6.71 4.27 -8.61
N SER A 144 -7.09 3.61 -9.69
CA SER A 144 -8.29 3.96 -10.47
C SER A 144 -9.54 3.16 -10.11
N LYS A 145 -9.38 1.95 -9.55
CA LYS A 145 -10.50 1.05 -9.25
C LYS A 145 -10.65 0.82 -7.75
N LYS A 146 -11.77 1.27 -7.18
CA LYS A 146 -12.13 0.97 -5.78
C LYS A 146 -12.29 -0.53 -5.50
N SER A 147 -12.62 -1.31 -6.52
CA SER A 147 -12.76 -2.77 -6.45
C SER A 147 -11.43 -3.52 -6.50
N HIS A 148 -10.28 -2.83 -6.59
CA HIS A 148 -8.98 -3.50 -6.59
C HIS A 148 -8.76 -4.24 -5.26
N PRO A 149 -8.34 -5.54 -5.28
CA PRO A 149 -8.26 -6.38 -4.07
C PRO A 149 -7.47 -5.77 -2.93
N ALA A 150 -6.26 -5.27 -3.21
CA ALA A 150 -5.42 -4.65 -2.19
C ALA A 150 -6.05 -3.39 -1.59
N ARG A 151 -6.77 -2.60 -2.39
CA ARG A 151 -7.48 -1.43 -1.93
C ARG A 151 -8.67 -1.80 -1.05
N ARG A 152 -9.47 -2.77 -1.49
CA ARG A 152 -10.59 -3.30 -0.69
C ARG A 152 -10.10 -3.85 0.65
N LEU A 153 -8.97 -4.54 0.67
CA LEU A 153 -8.38 -5.03 1.92
C LEU A 153 -8.05 -3.89 2.87
N LEU A 154 -7.38 -2.83 2.41
CA LEU A 154 -7.07 -1.65 3.22
C LEU A 154 -8.32 -0.95 3.73
N ASP A 155 -9.33 -0.78 2.87
CA ASP A 155 -10.62 -0.17 3.24
C ASP A 155 -11.34 -1.02 4.30
N THR A 156 -11.36 -2.33 4.13
CA THR A 156 -11.99 -3.25 5.10
C THR A 156 -11.26 -3.26 6.44
N LEU A 157 -9.93 -3.22 6.44
CA LEU A 157 -9.12 -3.11 7.66
C LEU A 157 -9.41 -1.81 8.42
N ALA A 158 -9.46 -0.69 7.71
CA ALA A 158 -9.77 0.60 8.30
C ALA A 158 -11.19 0.64 8.90
N HIS A 159 -12.18 0.11 8.18
CA HIS A 159 -13.57 0.01 8.66
C HIS A 159 -13.71 -0.90 9.88
N ALA A 160 -13.07 -2.07 9.86
CA ALA A 160 -13.06 -2.98 10.99
C ALA A 160 -12.47 -2.32 12.23
N ALA A 161 -11.39 -1.55 12.07
CA ALA A 161 -10.77 -0.81 13.16
C ALA A 161 -11.71 0.20 13.82
N LEU A 162 -12.57 0.85 13.02
CA LEU A 162 -13.54 1.84 13.52
C LEU A 162 -14.71 1.20 14.28
N GLY A 163 -15.15 0.02 13.87
CA GLY A 163 -16.33 -0.66 14.47
C GLY A 163 -16.02 -1.41 15.75
N TRP A 164 -14.79 -1.80 15.99
CA TRP A 164 -14.38 -2.78 17.01
C TRP A 164 -13.71 -2.18 18.25
N ALA A 165 -13.70 -0.86 18.37
CA ALA A 165 -13.11 -0.18 19.52
C ALA A 165 -13.93 -0.34 20.83
N VAL A 166 -15.05 -1.08 20.82
CA VAL A 166 -16.01 -1.07 21.93
C VAL A 166 -15.74 -2.15 22.98
N HIS A 167 -15.20 -3.32 22.59
CA HIS A 167 -14.93 -4.43 23.52
C HIS A 167 -13.51 -4.97 23.37
N ALA A 168 -12.76 -5.07 24.46
CA ALA A 168 -11.36 -5.49 24.45
C ALA A 168 -11.13 -6.90 23.85
N ASP A 169 -12.00 -7.87 24.20
CA ASP A 169 -11.88 -9.25 23.72
C ASP A 169 -12.12 -9.37 22.20
N GLU A 170 -12.98 -8.53 21.64
CA GLU A 170 -13.22 -8.46 20.19
C GLU A 170 -12.05 -7.82 19.49
N GLN A 171 -11.46 -6.78 20.08
CA GLN A 171 -10.27 -6.12 19.57
C GLN A 171 -9.09 -7.09 19.48
N ASP A 172 -8.88 -7.92 20.48
CA ASP A 172 -7.80 -8.93 20.49
C ASP A 172 -7.99 -9.97 19.38
N ARG A 173 -9.23 -10.44 19.14
CA ARG A 173 -9.52 -11.40 18.07
C ARG A 173 -9.32 -10.79 16.68
N LEU A 174 -9.77 -9.55 16.48
CA LEU A 174 -9.53 -8.83 15.22
C LEU A 174 -8.03 -8.63 14.99
N GLN A 175 -7.32 -8.18 16.01
CA GLN A 175 -5.86 -7.97 15.90
C GLN A 175 -5.14 -9.26 15.53
N ALA A 176 -5.47 -10.38 16.17
CA ALA A 176 -4.87 -11.68 15.85
C ALA A 176 -5.18 -12.11 14.40
N LYS A 177 -6.43 -11.90 13.93
CA LYS A 177 -6.79 -12.21 12.55
C LYS A 177 -6.07 -11.33 11.55
N VAL A 178 -5.98 -10.04 11.81
CA VAL A 178 -5.25 -9.09 10.94
C VAL A 178 -3.77 -9.45 10.90
N GLU A 179 -3.17 -9.78 12.03
CA GLU A 179 -1.76 -10.21 12.10
C GLU A 179 -1.51 -11.47 11.26
N GLU A 180 -2.37 -12.47 11.36
CA GLU A 180 -2.30 -13.68 10.52
C GLU A 180 -2.30 -13.34 9.03
N LEU A 181 -3.23 -12.48 8.59
CA LEU A 181 -3.36 -12.08 7.19
C LEU A 181 -2.15 -11.27 6.71
N VAL A 182 -1.67 -10.34 7.51
CA VAL A 182 -0.48 -9.53 7.21
C VAL A 182 0.76 -10.40 7.07
N LEU A 183 0.98 -11.32 8.01
CA LEU A 183 2.12 -12.25 7.95
C LEU A 183 2.06 -13.13 6.70
N ARG A 184 0.87 -13.60 6.33
CA ARG A 184 0.69 -14.39 5.10
C ARG A 184 1.02 -13.58 3.85
N ILE A 185 0.55 -12.34 3.75
CA ILE A 185 0.88 -11.46 2.62
C ILE A 185 2.39 -11.23 2.55
N LEU A 186 3.04 -10.91 3.67
CA LEU A 186 4.48 -10.67 3.71
C LEU A 186 5.29 -11.90 3.29
N ALA A 187 4.83 -13.10 3.64
CA ALA A 187 5.52 -14.35 3.32
C ALA A 187 5.28 -14.84 1.89
N SER A 188 4.09 -14.59 1.33
CA SER A 188 3.64 -15.24 0.09
C SER A 188 3.55 -14.29 -1.11
N PHE A 189 3.42 -12.97 -0.88
CA PHE A 189 3.24 -12.03 -1.97
C PHE A 189 4.57 -11.72 -2.67
N GLU A 190 4.67 -12.09 -3.93
CA GLU A 190 5.75 -11.63 -4.82
C GLU A 190 5.17 -10.71 -5.90
N GLU A 191 4.34 -11.24 -6.78
CA GLU A 191 3.68 -10.51 -7.87
C GLU A 191 2.21 -10.94 -8.08
N ASP A 192 1.81 -12.04 -7.46
CA ASP A 192 0.46 -12.59 -7.61
C ASP A 192 -0.53 -11.88 -6.69
N LEU A 193 -1.42 -11.09 -7.30
CA LEU A 193 -2.44 -10.31 -6.59
C LEU A 193 -3.52 -11.16 -5.92
N SER A 194 -3.64 -12.45 -6.24
CA SER A 194 -4.60 -13.37 -5.62
C SER A 194 -4.41 -13.48 -4.10
N VAL A 195 -3.20 -13.27 -3.61
CA VAL A 195 -2.89 -13.24 -2.16
C VAL A 195 -3.72 -12.17 -1.44
N PHE A 196 -3.92 -11.01 -2.07
CA PHE A 196 -4.76 -9.94 -1.51
C PHE A 196 -6.26 -10.26 -1.61
N GLU A 197 -6.69 -10.92 -2.69
CA GLU A 197 -8.08 -11.39 -2.84
C GLU A 197 -8.43 -12.40 -1.75
N GLU A 198 -7.57 -13.38 -1.53
CA GLU A 198 -7.74 -14.38 -0.48
C GLU A 198 -7.77 -13.76 0.92
N ALA A 199 -6.87 -12.83 1.20
CA ALA A 199 -6.85 -12.11 2.47
C ALA A 199 -8.14 -11.32 2.68
N GLN A 200 -8.65 -10.65 1.64
CA GLN A 200 -9.91 -9.90 1.68
C GLN A 200 -11.09 -10.82 1.98
N VAL A 201 -11.21 -11.94 1.27
CA VAL A 201 -12.29 -12.92 1.50
C VAL A 201 -12.26 -13.47 2.92
N GLN A 202 -11.07 -13.78 3.44
CA GLN A 202 -10.92 -14.30 4.80
C GLN A 202 -11.26 -13.26 5.86
N LEU A 203 -10.89 -12.00 5.64
CA LEU A 203 -11.24 -10.91 6.56
C LEU A 203 -12.74 -10.67 6.58
N GLU A 204 -13.40 -10.60 5.42
CA GLU A 204 -14.86 -10.42 5.33
C GLU A 204 -15.61 -11.59 5.98
N ALA A 205 -15.15 -12.82 5.78
CA ALA A 205 -15.76 -14.00 6.41
C ALA A 205 -15.63 -13.95 7.93
N PHE A 206 -14.47 -13.55 8.43
CA PHE A 206 -14.23 -13.37 9.86
C PHE A 206 -15.16 -12.30 10.45
N LEU A 207 -15.26 -11.12 9.84
CA LEU A 207 -16.11 -10.03 10.31
C LEU A 207 -17.60 -10.42 10.36
N LYS A 208 -18.09 -11.12 9.33
CA LYS A 208 -19.47 -11.64 9.31
C LYS A 208 -19.74 -12.66 10.42
N GLU A 209 -18.78 -13.51 10.74
CA GLU A 209 -18.95 -14.48 11.81
C GLU A 209 -18.99 -13.80 13.18
N GLU A 210 -18.14 -12.80 13.38
CA GLU A 210 -18.15 -12.03 14.61
C GLU A 210 -19.47 -11.25 14.79
N GLU A 211 -19.98 -10.60 13.74
CA GLU A 211 -21.29 -9.94 13.76
C GLU A 211 -22.44 -10.92 14.10
N ARG A 212 -22.33 -12.17 13.68
CA ARG A 212 -23.32 -13.22 14.00
C ARG A 212 -23.26 -13.65 15.47
N LEU A 213 -22.10 -13.55 16.11
CA LEU A 213 -21.86 -13.96 17.50
C LEU A 213 -22.15 -12.84 18.50
N ALA A 214 -22.16 -11.58 18.04
CA ALA A 214 -22.46 -10.40 18.84
C ALA A 214 -23.98 -10.26 19.05
#